data_ea6ac9cc6238e22d529232f7952c3de5
#
_entry.id   ea6ac9cc6238e22d529232f7952c3de5
#
_cell.length_a   1.000
_cell.length_b   1.000
_cell.length_c   1.000
_cell.angle_alpha   90.00
_cell.angle_beta   90.00
_cell.angle_gamma   90.00
#
_symmetry.space_group_name_H-M   'P 1'
#
loop_
_entity.id
_entity.type
_entity.pdbx_description
1 polymer ?
#
loop_
_entity_poly.entity_id
_entity_poly.type
_entity_poly.pdbx_seq_one_letter_code
_entity_poly.pdbx_strand_id
1 'polypeptide(L)'
;MIETSTVVPLATERTRVRVPMRFGDGYSTTADVVTFDGLADGREHLLLGLGDWRAALERSADGGDAPLVRPHSECLTGDVFGSERCDCGPQLREAVERIADEGGFLLYLRQEGRGIGLYAKLDAYALQDSGLDTYEANVALGRGEDERDYTVAAQMLGAVGVDRIRLLSNNPDKAAQLASLGIDVVDQVRTGVHETSANHRYLEAKRDHTSHTIDLSAA
;
A
#
# COMPACT_ATOMS: atom_id res chain seq x y z
N MET A 1 -20.61 -4.86 -25.45
CA MET A 1 -19.72 -3.80 -24.93
C MET A 1 -18.31 -4.37 -25.00
N ILE A 2 -17.40 -3.73 -25.74
CA ILE A 2 -16.00 -4.17 -25.82
C ILE A 2 -15.35 -3.61 -24.55
N GLU A 3 -14.99 -4.49 -23.60
CA GLU A 3 -14.12 -4.11 -22.49
C GLU A 3 -12.80 -3.62 -23.08
N THR A 4 -12.57 -2.33 -23.01
CA THR A 4 -11.26 -1.75 -23.30
C THR A 4 -10.32 -2.18 -22.18
N SER A 5 -9.61 -3.28 -22.37
CA SER A 5 -8.49 -3.65 -21.52
C SER A 5 -7.50 -2.48 -21.54
N THR A 6 -7.33 -1.84 -20.41
CA THR A 6 -6.34 -0.77 -20.26
C THR A 6 -4.96 -1.41 -20.37
N VAL A 7 -4.27 -1.15 -21.47
CA VAL A 7 -2.89 -1.66 -21.65
C VAL A 7 -1.99 -0.92 -20.68
N VAL A 8 -1.54 -1.63 -19.65
CA VAL A 8 -0.56 -1.10 -18.68
C VAL A 8 0.79 -0.97 -19.39
N PRO A 9 1.43 0.22 -19.43
CA PRO A 9 2.75 0.38 -20.03
C PRO A 9 3.76 -0.55 -19.37
N LEU A 10 4.74 -1.03 -20.12
CA LEU A 10 5.78 -1.91 -19.58
C LEU A 10 6.79 -1.09 -18.77
N ALA A 11 7.08 -1.54 -17.56
CA ALA A 11 8.23 -1.12 -16.78
C ALA A 11 9.24 -2.26 -16.71
N THR A 12 10.50 -1.94 -16.39
CA THR A 12 11.57 -2.92 -16.25
C THR A 12 12.30 -2.75 -14.93
N GLU A 13 12.80 -3.87 -14.38
CA GLU A 13 13.69 -3.81 -13.23
C GLU A 13 14.98 -3.06 -13.61
N ARG A 14 15.33 -2.03 -12.83
CA ARG A 14 16.54 -1.26 -13.01
C ARG A 14 17.68 -1.79 -12.15
N THR A 15 17.42 -1.97 -10.84
CA THR A 15 18.44 -2.40 -9.88
C THR A 15 17.78 -3.21 -8.78
N ARG A 16 18.49 -4.26 -8.33
CA ARG A 16 18.10 -5.06 -7.17
C ARG A 16 19.25 -5.12 -6.18
N VAL A 17 18.98 -4.77 -4.91
CA VAL A 17 19.97 -4.79 -3.84
C VAL A 17 19.39 -5.40 -2.56
N ARG A 18 20.23 -6.10 -1.81
CA ARG A 18 19.84 -6.62 -0.49
C ARG A 18 20.04 -5.54 0.56
N VAL A 19 18.98 -5.24 1.30
CA VAL A 19 18.96 -4.24 2.36
C VAL A 19 18.55 -4.88 3.68
N PRO A 20 19.46 -4.99 4.67
CA PRO A 20 19.09 -5.39 6.02
C PRO A 20 18.29 -4.25 6.66
N MET A 21 17.17 -4.61 7.30
CA MET A 21 16.26 -3.66 7.96
C MET A 21 16.14 -4.02 9.43
N ARG A 22 16.11 -3.00 10.29
CA ARG A 22 15.84 -3.15 11.72
C ARG A 22 14.86 -2.08 12.17
N PHE A 23 13.81 -2.49 12.85
CA PHE A 23 12.76 -1.62 13.37
C PHE A 23 13.02 -1.27 14.85
N GLY A 24 12.35 -0.21 15.32
CA GLY A 24 12.54 0.29 16.69
C GLY A 24 12.11 -0.68 17.79
N ASP A 25 11.20 -1.62 17.48
CA ASP A 25 10.78 -2.71 18.37
C ASP A 25 11.78 -3.88 18.45
N GLY A 26 12.88 -3.81 17.69
CA GLY A 26 13.93 -4.81 17.63
C GLY A 26 13.76 -5.87 16.55
N TYR A 27 12.63 -5.92 15.86
CA TYR A 27 12.43 -6.83 14.71
C TYR A 27 13.45 -6.54 13.60
N SER A 28 13.97 -7.59 12.98
CA SER A 28 14.94 -7.46 11.89
C SER A 28 14.63 -8.43 10.77
N THR A 29 14.78 -7.98 9.54
CA THR A 29 14.65 -8.80 8.34
C THR A 29 15.56 -8.25 7.24
N THR A 30 15.65 -8.95 6.11
CA THR A 30 16.38 -8.47 4.93
C THR A 30 15.44 -8.46 3.75
N ALA A 31 15.39 -7.34 3.01
CA ALA A 31 14.64 -7.22 1.78
C ALA A 31 15.54 -7.26 0.55
N ASP A 32 15.06 -7.87 -0.53
CA ASP A 32 15.54 -7.59 -1.88
C ASP A 32 14.80 -6.35 -2.40
N VAL A 33 15.44 -5.18 -2.34
CA VAL A 33 14.85 -3.90 -2.78
C VAL A 33 15.07 -3.74 -4.28
N VAL A 34 13.99 -3.52 -5.01
CA VAL A 34 13.96 -3.37 -6.46
C VAL A 34 13.52 -1.97 -6.85
N THR A 35 14.24 -1.36 -7.78
CA THR A 35 13.89 -0.10 -8.45
C THR A 35 13.55 -0.35 -9.91
N PHE A 36 12.89 0.62 -10.56
CA PHE A 36 12.33 0.42 -11.90
C PHE A 36 12.61 1.59 -12.83
N ASP A 37 12.67 1.30 -14.13
CA ASP A 37 12.60 2.26 -15.23
C ASP A 37 11.24 2.14 -15.93
N GLY A 38 10.72 3.27 -16.43
CA GLY A 38 9.50 3.30 -17.24
C GLY A 38 8.18 3.28 -16.45
N LEU A 39 8.19 3.60 -15.15
CA LEU A 39 6.95 3.77 -14.37
C LEU A 39 6.13 4.95 -14.90
N ALA A 40 4.80 4.78 -14.99
CA ALA A 40 3.89 5.68 -15.69
C ALA A 40 3.84 7.09 -15.10
N ASP A 41 4.03 7.23 -13.78
CA ASP A 41 4.00 8.53 -13.09
C ASP A 41 5.39 9.16 -12.91
N GLY A 42 6.46 8.46 -13.33
CA GLY A 42 7.85 8.93 -13.24
C GLY A 42 8.41 9.09 -11.83
N ARG A 43 7.73 8.54 -10.81
CA ARG A 43 8.17 8.61 -9.41
C ARG A 43 9.06 7.42 -9.03
N GLU A 44 9.82 7.59 -7.95
CA GLU A 44 10.75 6.57 -7.43
C GLU A 44 10.04 5.67 -6.41
N HIS A 45 9.29 4.67 -6.91
CA HIS A 45 8.67 3.63 -6.10
C HIS A 45 9.67 2.52 -5.80
N LEU A 46 9.42 1.77 -4.71
CA LEU A 46 10.24 0.63 -4.31
C LEU A 46 9.37 -0.62 -4.18
N LEU A 47 9.90 -1.75 -4.67
CA LEU A 47 9.36 -3.07 -4.36
C LEU A 47 10.36 -3.78 -3.44
N LEU A 48 9.88 -4.30 -2.33
CA LEU A 48 10.66 -5.07 -1.36
C LEU A 48 10.21 -6.54 -1.42
N GLY A 49 11.07 -7.41 -1.94
CA GLY A 49 10.91 -8.86 -1.82
C GLY A 49 11.34 -9.30 -0.42
N LEU A 50 10.43 -9.90 0.33
CA LEU A 50 10.59 -10.27 1.73
C LEU A 50 10.40 -11.78 1.93
N GLY A 51 11.08 -12.33 2.94
CA GLY A 51 11.05 -13.76 3.20
C GLY A 51 11.53 -14.60 2.01
N ASP A 52 10.99 -15.80 1.87
CA ASP A 52 11.29 -16.62 0.68
C ASP A 52 10.30 -16.32 -0.47
N TRP A 53 10.36 -15.08 -0.96
CA TRP A 53 9.50 -14.61 -2.05
C TRP A 53 9.72 -15.41 -3.36
N ARG A 54 10.92 -15.98 -3.58
CA ARG A 54 11.20 -16.82 -4.77
C ARG A 54 10.43 -18.12 -4.71
N ALA A 55 10.49 -18.83 -3.58
CA ALA A 55 9.68 -20.02 -3.37
C ALA A 55 8.17 -19.71 -3.41
N ALA A 56 7.74 -18.54 -2.97
CA ALA A 56 6.34 -18.12 -3.10
C ALA A 56 5.91 -17.97 -4.57
N LEU A 57 6.77 -17.42 -5.43
CA LEU A 57 6.52 -17.36 -6.88
C LEU A 57 6.49 -18.75 -7.53
N GLU A 58 7.43 -19.61 -7.18
CA GLU A 58 7.48 -21.01 -7.68
C GLU A 58 6.21 -21.76 -7.29
N ARG A 59 5.78 -21.67 -6.02
CA ARG A 59 4.50 -22.25 -5.57
C ARG A 59 3.29 -21.74 -6.34
N SER A 60 3.25 -20.43 -6.61
CA SER A 60 2.16 -19.82 -7.38
C SER A 60 2.12 -20.32 -8.83
N ALA A 61 3.28 -20.45 -9.47
CA ALA A 61 3.41 -20.97 -10.82
C ALA A 61 2.96 -22.44 -10.93
N ASP A 62 3.16 -23.24 -9.89
CA ASP A 62 2.70 -24.63 -9.79
C ASP A 62 1.22 -24.77 -9.38
N GLY A 63 0.47 -23.67 -9.34
CA GLY A 63 -0.95 -23.65 -8.98
C GLY A 63 -1.24 -23.67 -7.47
N GLY A 64 -0.24 -23.45 -6.64
CA GLY A 64 -0.37 -23.28 -5.19
C GLY A 64 -0.72 -21.85 -4.79
N ASP A 65 -0.43 -21.51 -3.53
CA ASP A 65 -0.74 -20.21 -2.96
C ASP A 65 0.05 -19.08 -3.62
N ALA A 66 -0.65 -18.03 -4.02
CA ALA A 66 -0.04 -16.82 -4.56
C ALA A 66 0.75 -16.05 -3.47
N PRO A 67 1.80 -15.29 -3.84
CA PRO A 67 2.57 -14.49 -2.90
C PRO A 67 1.69 -13.45 -2.20
N LEU A 68 2.01 -13.15 -0.92
CA LEU A 68 1.36 -12.08 -0.17
C LEU A 68 1.90 -10.73 -0.64
N VAL A 69 1.00 -9.81 -1.03
CA VAL A 69 1.40 -8.51 -1.59
C VAL A 69 0.70 -7.36 -0.89
N ARG A 70 1.47 -6.35 -0.47
CA ARG A 70 0.97 -5.11 0.13
C ARG A 70 1.38 -3.90 -0.69
N PRO A 71 0.47 -3.26 -1.46
CA PRO A 71 0.68 -1.89 -1.90
C PRO A 71 0.48 -0.93 -0.72
N HIS A 72 1.58 -0.31 -0.27
CA HIS A 72 1.61 0.66 0.82
C HIS A 72 1.84 2.06 0.26
N SER A 73 0.86 2.94 0.42
CA SER A 73 1.02 4.36 0.05
C SER A 73 1.83 5.07 1.11
N GLU A 74 2.87 5.79 0.69
CA GLU A 74 3.75 6.58 1.54
C GLU A 74 2.95 7.44 2.53
N CYS A 75 3.41 7.48 3.77
CA CYS A 75 2.95 8.36 4.81
C CYS A 75 4.15 8.80 5.66
N LEU A 76 4.90 9.81 5.20
CA LEU A 76 6.15 10.22 5.84
C LEU A 76 5.99 10.45 7.35
N THR A 77 4.91 11.10 7.76
CA THR A 77 4.66 11.38 9.18
C THR A 77 4.40 10.12 10.00
N GLY A 78 3.66 9.15 9.46
CA GLY A 78 3.37 7.88 10.15
C GLY A 78 4.51 6.88 10.03
N ASP A 79 5.06 6.71 8.82
CA ASP A 79 6.06 5.66 8.54
C ASP A 79 7.43 5.98 9.16
N VAL A 80 7.81 7.28 9.22
CA VAL A 80 9.15 7.72 9.65
C VAL A 80 9.14 8.42 11.00
N PHE A 81 8.18 9.33 11.22
CA PHE A 81 8.16 10.17 12.43
C PHE A 81 7.24 9.63 13.54
N GLY A 82 6.57 8.50 13.31
CA GLY A 82 5.71 7.86 14.32
C GLY A 82 4.48 8.71 14.68
N SER A 83 3.91 9.44 13.71
CA SER A 83 2.69 10.22 13.94
C SER A 83 1.54 9.33 14.41
N GLU A 84 0.93 9.69 15.51
CA GLU A 84 -0.25 9.03 16.07
C GLU A 84 -1.59 9.47 15.42
N ARG A 85 -1.55 10.38 14.42
CA ARG A 85 -2.75 10.80 13.67
C ARG A 85 -3.27 9.75 12.69
N CYS A 86 -2.50 8.69 12.43
CA CYS A 86 -2.87 7.59 11.55
C CYS A 86 -2.26 6.27 12.03
N ASP A 87 -2.68 5.18 11.41
CA ASP A 87 -2.20 3.82 11.65
C ASP A 87 -1.15 3.34 10.62
N CYS A 88 -0.59 4.25 9.80
CA CYS A 88 0.27 3.88 8.67
C CYS A 88 1.56 3.18 9.10
N GLY A 89 2.28 3.75 10.07
CA GLY A 89 3.53 3.16 10.59
C GLY A 89 3.33 1.74 11.15
N PRO A 90 2.40 1.53 12.10
CA PRO A 90 2.05 0.19 12.57
C PRO A 90 1.63 -0.77 11.47
N GLN A 91 0.82 -0.33 10.49
CA GLN A 91 0.44 -1.16 9.33
C GLN A 91 1.63 -1.52 8.43
N LEU A 92 2.56 -0.59 8.21
CA LEU A 92 3.78 -0.87 7.46
C LEU A 92 4.61 -1.94 8.17
N ARG A 93 4.77 -1.79 9.48
CA ARG A 93 5.53 -2.72 10.32
C ARG A 93 4.90 -4.13 10.31
N GLU A 94 3.59 -4.23 10.52
CA GLU A 94 2.83 -5.49 10.42
C GLU A 94 2.99 -6.13 9.04
N ALA A 95 2.86 -5.35 7.96
CA ALA A 95 2.97 -5.87 6.61
C ALA A 95 4.36 -6.45 6.32
N VAL A 96 5.44 -5.79 6.76
CA VAL A 96 6.80 -6.29 6.60
C VAL A 96 6.98 -7.64 7.32
N GLU A 97 6.47 -7.78 8.54
CA GLU A 97 6.57 -9.02 9.30
C GLU A 97 5.81 -10.16 8.63
N ARG A 98 4.53 -9.95 8.31
CA ARG A 98 3.68 -10.98 7.70
C ARG A 98 4.20 -11.43 6.34
N ILE A 99 4.66 -10.48 5.51
CA ILE A 99 5.22 -10.82 4.20
C ILE A 99 6.56 -11.54 4.34
N ALA A 100 7.38 -11.18 5.33
CA ALA A 100 8.64 -11.88 5.59
C ALA A 100 8.41 -13.34 6.05
N ASP A 101 7.33 -13.60 6.80
CA ASP A 101 6.99 -14.95 7.27
C ASP A 101 6.41 -15.82 6.14
N GLU A 102 5.58 -15.28 5.26
CA GLU A 102 4.87 -16.03 4.22
C GLU A 102 5.63 -16.08 2.88
N GLY A 103 6.50 -15.11 2.63
CA GLY A 103 7.14 -14.84 1.33
C GLY A 103 6.24 -14.00 0.42
N GLY A 104 6.78 -12.88 -0.10
CA GLY A 104 6.01 -12.01 -0.98
C GLY A 104 6.61 -10.62 -1.15
N PHE A 105 5.76 -9.61 -1.37
CA PHE A 105 6.21 -8.30 -1.78
C PHE A 105 5.49 -7.15 -1.06
N LEU A 106 6.26 -6.19 -0.58
CA LEU A 106 5.78 -4.87 -0.17
C LEU A 106 6.11 -3.87 -1.29
N LEU A 107 5.09 -3.18 -1.82
CA LEU A 107 5.26 -2.08 -2.76
C LEU A 107 5.11 -0.77 -2.00
N TYR A 108 6.20 -0.01 -1.86
CA TYR A 108 6.19 1.31 -1.22
C TYR A 108 5.96 2.37 -2.29
N LEU A 109 4.74 2.92 -2.32
CA LEU A 109 4.27 3.82 -3.37
C LEU A 109 4.39 5.28 -2.94
N ARG A 110 5.09 6.09 -3.72
CA ARG A 110 5.32 7.52 -3.49
C ARG A 110 4.06 8.35 -3.81
N GLN A 111 2.95 8.04 -3.11
CA GLN A 111 1.66 8.70 -3.25
C GLN A 111 1.13 9.17 -1.89
N GLU A 112 1.88 10.12 -1.30
CA GLU A 112 1.61 10.74 -0.01
C GLU A 112 0.23 11.42 0.03
N GLY A 113 -0.43 11.37 1.20
CA GLY A 113 -1.69 12.07 1.42
C GLY A 113 -2.83 11.58 0.50
N ARG A 114 -2.87 10.30 0.15
CA ARG A 114 -3.81 9.73 -0.85
C ARG A 114 -3.64 10.34 -2.25
N GLY A 115 -2.40 10.68 -2.61
CA GLY A 115 -2.06 11.25 -3.92
C GLY A 115 -1.94 12.76 -3.94
N ILE A 116 -2.49 13.50 -2.98
CA ILE A 116 -2.47 14.97 -2.96
C ILE A 116 -1.10 15.57 -2.58
N GLY A 117 -0.21 14.78 -2.02
CA GLY A 117 1.14 15.17 -1.62
C GLY A 117 1.27 15.61 -0.16
N LEU A 118 2.53 15.74 0.31
CA LEU A 118 2.85 15.98 1.71
C LEU A 118 2.34 17.33 2.21
N TYR A 119 2.55 18.41 1.45
CA TYR A 119 2.18 19.75 1.92
C TYR A 119 0.67 19.91 2.01
N ALA A 120 -0.07 19.48 0.98
CA ALA A 120 -1.53 19.49 1.02
C ALA A 120 -2.09 18.62 2.15
N LYS A 121 -1.44 17.50 2.47
CA LYS A 121 -1.79 16.69 3.65
C LYS A 121 -1.60 17.45 4.97
N LEU A 122 -0.52 18.23 5.11
CA LEU A 122 -0.29 19.04 6.32
C LEU A 122 -1.27 20.21 6.41
N ASP A 123 -1.64 20.82 5.27
CA ASP A 123 -2.71 21.82 5.21
C ASP A 123 -4.05 21.21 5.63
N ALA A 124 -4.35 19.96 5.18
CA ALA A 124 -5.53 19.23 5.62
C ALA A 124 -5.52 18.97 7.13
N TYR A 125 -4.36 18.68 7.73
CA TYR A 125 -4.25 18.53 9.19
C TYR A 125 -4.63 19.82 9.93
N ALA A 126 -4.25 21.00 9.44
CA ALA A 126 -4.67 22.26 10.02
C ALA A 126 -6.19 22.48 9.95
N LEU A 127 -6.83 22.05 8.86
CA LEU A 127 -8.28 22.08 8.72
C LEU A 127 -8.97 21.06 9.65
N GLN A 128 -8.41 19.88 9.83
CA GLN A 128 -8.90 18.88 10.77
C GLN A 128 -8.84 19.39 12.22
N ASP A 129 -7.78 20.10 12.58
CA ASP A 129 -7.67 20.75 13.90
C ASP A 129 -8.75 21.82 14.12
N SER A 130 -9.35 22.37 13.05
CA SER A 130 -10.50 23.28 13.08
C SER A 130 -11.86 22.57 13.08
N GLY A 131 -11.89 21.22 13.00
CA GLY A 131 -13.08 20.39 13.17
C GLY A 131 -13.57 19.63 11.96
N LEU A 132 -12.94 19.79 10.78
CA LEU A 132 -13.27 18.99 9.59
C LEU A 132 -12.76 17.54 9.74
N ASP A 133 -13.42 16.60 9.05
CA ASP A 133 -12.86 15.26 8.89
C ASP A 133 -11.81 15.23 7.74
N THR A 134 -11.16 14.07 7.54
CA THR A 134 -10.10 13.91 6.53
C THR A 134 -10.60 14.19 5.09
N TYR A 135 -11.83 13.79 4.76
CA TYR A 135 -12.40 13.94 3.42
C TYR A 135 -12.87 15.38 3.19
N GLU A 136 -13.58 15.95 4.17
CA GLU A 136 -14.01 17.35 4.15
C GLU A 136 -12.81 18.30 4.01
N ALA A 137 -11.70 18.01 4.70
CA ALA A 137 -10.47 18.79 4.59
C ALA A 137 -9.87 18.73 3.18
N ASN A 138 -9.84 17.55 2.55
CA ASN A 138 -9.35 17.42 1.16
C ASN A 138 -10.25 18.20 0.17
N VAL A 139 -11.56 18.06 0.29
CA VAL A 139 -12.53 18.81 -0.54
C VAL A 139 -12.38 20.31 -0.35
N ALA A 140 -12.21 20.79 0.88
CA ALA A 140 -11.99 22.21 1.19
C ALA A 140 -10.71 22.76 0.53
N LEU A 141 -9.69 21.91 0.31
CA LEU A 141 -8.47 22.23 -0.42
C LEU A 141 -8.62 22.09 -1.95
N GLY A 142 -9.83 21.80 -2.46
CA GLY A 142 -10.07 21.58 -3.89
C GLY A 142 -9.46 20.29 -4.44
N ARG A 143 -9.25 19.29 -3.58
CA ARG A 143 -8.70 17.98 -3.92
C ARG A 143 -9.80 16.92 -3.94
N GLY A 144 -9.51 15.79 -4.64
CA GLY A 144 -10.34 14.60 -4.56
C GLY A 144 -10.29 13.94 -3.18
N GLU A 145 -11.29 13.16 -2.86
CA GLU A 145 -11.32 12.38 -1.62
C GLU A 145 -10.20 11.33 -1.59
N ASP A 146 -9.91 10.73 -2.74
CA ASP A 146 -8.83 9.76 -2.93
C ASP A 146 -8.33 9.84 -4.39
N GLU A 147 -7.10 10.29 -4.57
CA GLU A 147 -6.45 10.47 -5.89
C GLU A 147 -5.41 9.36 -6.16
N ARG A 148 -5.43 8.27 -5.40
CA ARG A 148 -4.48 7.17 -5.60
C ARG A 148 -4.76 6.40 -6.88
N ASP A 149 -3.69 6.08 -7.59
CA ASP A 149 -3.68 5.23 -8.78
C ASP A 149 -2.73 4.04 -8.53
N TYR A 150 -3.14 2.85 -8.93
CA TYR A 150 -2.36 1.62 -8.72
C TYR A 150 -1.74 1.08 -10.03
N THR A 151 -1.74 1.86 -11.10
CA THR A 151 -1.08 1.50 -12.38
C THR A 151 0.38 1.18 -12.17
N VAL A 152 1.11 2.00 -11.39
CA VAL A 152 2.52 1.73 -11.08
C VAL A 152 2.71 0.46 -10.26
N ALA A 153 1.77 0.10 -9.38
CA ALA A 153 1.83 -1.16 -8.64
C ALA A 153 1.71 -2.37 -9.59
N ALA A 154 0.78 -2.32 -10.55
CA ALA A 154 0.65 -3.36 -11.57
C ALA A 154 1.90 -3.45 -12.47
N GLN A 155 2.49 -2.29 -12.86
CA GLN A 155 3.75 -2.25 -13.61
C GLN A 155 4.90 -2.90 -12.84
N MET A 156 5.06 -2.58 -11.55
CA MET A 156 6.12 -3.12 -10.70
C MET A 156 5.97 -4.63 -10.53
N LEU A 157 4.74 -5.13 -10.29
CA LEU A 157 4.45 -6.56 -10.20
C LEU A 157 4.76 -7.27 -11.52
N GLY A 158 4.28 -6.74 -12.64
CA GLY A 158 4.55 -7.31 -13.98
C GLY A 158 6.05 -7.34 -14.31
N ALA A 159 6.81 -6.31 -13.94
CA ALA A 159 8.27 -6.25 -14.17
C ALA A 159 9.05 -7.33 -13.40
N VAL A 160 8.52 -7.84 -12.29
CA VAL A 160 9.12 -8.94 -11.51
C VAL A 160 8.41 -10.30 -11.75
N GLY A 161 7.53 -10.36 -12.77
CA GLY A 161 6.86 -11.60 -13.17
C GLY A 161 5.73 -12.05 -12.25
N VAL A 162 5.06 -11.12 -11.58
CA VAL A 162 3.94 -11.39 -10.67
C VAL A 162 2.65 -10.91 -11.31
N ASP A 163 1.76 -11.82 -11.62
CA ASP A 163 0.43 -11.55 -12.20
C ASP A 163 -0.72 -12.04 -11.29
N ARG A 164 -0.41 -12.84 -10.26
CA ARG A 164 -1.37 -13.45 -9.34
C ARG A 164 -0.93 -13.20 -7.90
N ILE A 165 -1.84 -12.67 -7.05
CA ILE A 165 -1.49 -12.22 -5.68
C ILE A 165 -2.58 -12.54 -4.66
N ARG A 166 -2.16 -12.69 -3.39
CA ARG A 166 -3.01 -12.49 -2.21
C ARG A 166 -2.78 -11.08 -1.70
N LEU A 167 -3.81 -10.24 -1.74
CA LEU A 167 -3.70 -8.81 -1.44
C LEU A 167 -3.86 -8.53 0.05
N LEU A 168 -2.83 -8.04 0.72
CA LEU A 168 -2.88 -7.60 2.12
C LEU A 168 -3.45 -6.17 2.21
N SER A 169 -4.76 -6.04 2.37
CA SER A 169 -5.45 -4.74 2.40
C SER A 169 -6.85 -4.83 2.96
N ASN A 170 -7.28 -3.79 3.72
CA ASN A 170 -8.67 -3.58 4.12
C ASN A 170 -9.46 -2.71 3.12
N ASN A 171 -8.82 -2.21 2.05
CA ASN A 171 -9.44 -1.35 1.05
C ASN A 171 -9.89 -2.17 -0.17
N PRO A 172 -11.21 -2.31 -0.44
CA PRO A 172 -11.73 -3.05 -1.57
C PRO A 172 -11.41 -2.38 -2.92
N ASP A 173 -11.27 -1.05 -2.96
CA ASP A 173 -10.93 -0.31 -4.17
C ASP A 173 -9.55 -0.70 -4.72
N LYS A 174 -8.57 -0.98 -3.84
CA LYS A 174 -7.25 -1.50 -4.26
C LYS A 174 -7.37 -2.81 -5.04
N ALA A 175 -8.21 -3.73 -4.56
CA ALA A 175 -8.42 -5.00 -5.24
C ALA A 175 -9.08 -4.79 -6.61
N ALA A 176 -10.10 -3.94 -6.68
CA ALA A 176 -10.80 -3.62 -7.91
C ALA A 176 -9.88 -2.95 -8.95
N GLN A 177 -9.07 -1.96 -8.55
CA GLN A 177 -8.12 -1.32 -9.45
C GLN A 177 -7.05 -2.30 -9.96
N LEU A 178 -6.40 -3.08 -9.08
CA LEU A 178 -5.39 -4.06 -9.49
C LEU A 178 -5.97 -5.11 -10.45
N ALA A 179 -7.18 -5.60 -10.18
CA ALA A 179 -7.87 -6.54 -11.07
C ALA A 179 -8.15 -5.91 -12.45
N SER A 180 -8.59 -4.65 -12.50
CA SER A 180 -8.81 -3.93 -13.77
C SER A 180 -7.53 -3.70 -14.59
N LEU A 181 -6.37 -3.70 -13.90
CA LEU A 181 -5.03 -3.57 -14.47
C LEU A 181 -4.39 -4.93 -14.83
N GLY A 182 -5.14 -6.03 -14.72
CA GLY A 182 -4.71 -7.36 -15.15
C GLY A 182 -3.98 -8.19 -14.09
N ILE A 183 -4.02 -7.77 -12.83
CA ILE A 183 -3.49 -8.57 -11.70
C ILE A 183 -4.62 -9.46 -11.16
N ASP A 184 -4.39 -10.77 -11.12
CA ASP A 184 -5.32 -11.73 -10.51
C ASP A 184 -5.24 -11.67 -8.97
N VAL A 185 -6.21 -11.01 -8.34
CA VAL A 185 -6.34 -10.92 -6.88
C VAL A 185 -7.15 -12.11 -6.38
N VAL A 186 -6.49 -13.21 -6.06
CA VAL A 186 -7.14 -14.48 -5.66
C VAL A 186 -7.69 -14.47 -4.24
N ASP A 187 -7.16 -13.62 -3.37
CA ASP A 187 -7.63 -13.46 -1.98
C ASP A 187 -7.32 -12.06 -1.47
N GLN A 188 -8.17 -11.54 -0.60
CA GLN A 188 -7.95 -10.28 0.12
C GLN A 188 -7.78 -10.55 1.61
N VAL A 189 -6.52 -10.53 2.05
CA VAL A 189 -6.10 -10.74 3.43
C VAL A 189 -6.20 -9.41 4.20
N ARG A 190 -6.88 -9.42 5.35
CA ARG A 190 -7.05 -8.20 6.15
C ARG A 190 -5.78 -7.82 6.90
N THR A 191 -5.51 -6.52 7.00
CA THR A 191 -4.52 -5.96 7.95
C THR A 191 -5.17 -5.76 9.31
N GLY A 192 -4.35 -5.76 10.36
CA GLY A 192 -4.79 -5.34 11.69
C GLY A 192 -5.28 -3.90 11.71
N VAL A 193 -6.04 -3.57 12.74
CA VAL A 193 -6.48 -2.21 13.06
C VAL A 193 -5.66 -1.75 14.25
N HIS A 194 -4.86 -0.71 14.06
CA HIS A 194 -3.98 -0.16 15.09
C HIS A 194 -4.60 1.15 15.61
N GLU A 195 -5.64 1.00 16.42
CA GLU A 195 -6.37 2.12 16.99
C GLU A 195 -5.66 2.73 18.18
N THR A 196 -5.66 4.06 18.24
CA THR A 196 -5.24 4.88 19.37
C THR A 196 -6.26 5.98 19.59
N SER A 197 -6.25 6.64 20.76
CA SER A 197 -7.12 7.78 21.00
C SER A 197 -6.88 8.95 20.01
N ALA A 198 -5.69 9.05 19.44
CA ALA A 198 -5.32 10.10 18.50
C ALA A 198 -5.78 9.85 17.07
N ASN A 199 -5.90 8.56 16.65
CA ASN A 199 -6.27 8.20 15.26
C ASN A 199 -7.73 7.70 15.13
N HIS A 200 -8.50 7.63 16.21
CA HIS A 200 -9.88 7.11 16.20
C HIS A 200 -10.74 7.77 15.11
N ARG A 201 -10.79 9.11 15.07
CA ARG A 201 -11.53 9.87 14.05
C ARG A 201 -11.08 9.56 12.61
N TYR A 202 -9.78 9.36 12.41
CA TYR A 202 -9.23 8.99 11.11
C TYR A 202 -9.69 7.58 10.67
N LEU A 203 -9.76 6.63 11.59
CA LEU A 203 -10.24 5.27 11.32
C LEU A 203 -11.75 5.24 11.09
N GLU A 204 -12.53 6.04 11.83
CA GLU A 204 -13.96 6.24 11.57
C GLU A 204 -14.20 6.80 10.16
N ALA A 205 -13.49 7.85 9.77
CA ALA A 205 -13.58 8.42 8.43
C ALA A 205 -13.23 7.40 7.33
N LYS A 206 -12.21 6.54 7.53
CA LYS A 206 -11.89 5.44 6.59
C LYS A 206 -13.04 4.44 6.46
N ARG A 207 -13.66 4.04 7.56
CA ARG A 207 -14.78 3.10 7.55
C ARG A 207 -15.98 3.68 6.82
N ASP A 208 -16.34 4.92 7.14
CA ASP A 208 -17.61 5.52 6.73
C ASP A 208 -17.59 6.05 5.28
N HIS A 209 -16.45 6.56 4.79
CA HIS A 209 -16.34 7.14 3.44
C HIS A 209 -15.79 6.19 2.38
N THR A 210 -14.93 5.21 2.74
CA THR A 210 -14.26 4.38 1.73
C THR A 210 -14.53 2.88 1.88
N SER A 211 -15.60 2.52 2.60
CA SER A 211 -16.04 1.12 2.78
C SER A 211 -14.92 0.16 3.22
N HIS A 212 -13.90 0.70 3.94
CA HIS A 212 -12.88 -0.15 4.52
C HIS A 212 -13.49 -1.12 5.52
N THR A 213 -13.15 -2.39 5.42
CA THR A 213 -13.57 -3.41 6.39
C THR A 213 -12.76 -3.26 7.68
N ILE A 214 -13.09 -2.24 8.49
CA ILE A 214 -12.46 -1.92 9.78
C ILE A 214 -13.49 -2.21 10.88
N ASP A 215 -13.13 -3.05 11.85
CA ASP A 215 -13.91 -3.26 13.08
C ASP A 215 -13.30 -2.40 14.20
N LEU A 216 -14.04 -1.37 14.62
CA LEU A 216 -13.67 -0.46 15.71
C LEU A 216 -14.34 -0.86 17.06
N SER A 217 -15.01 -2.00 17.12
CA SER A 217 -15.76 -2.44 18.31
C SER A 217 -14.93 -3.14 19.37
N ALA A 218 -13.63 -3.30 19.17
CA ALA A 218 -12.73 -4.12 20.01
C ALA A 218 -11.75 -3.29 20.89
N ALA A 219 -12.00 -1.98 21.12
CA ALA A 219 -11.16 -1.14 21.99
C ALA A 219 -11.87 -0.85 23.31
#